data_1cbe3921c0b78b8f69c9cc5abd445edb
#
_entry.id   1cbe3921c0b78b8f69c9cc5abd445edb
#
_cell.length_a   1.000
_cell.length_b   1.000
_cell.length_c   1.000
_cell.angle_alpha   90.00
_cell.angle_beta   90.00
_cell.angle_gamma   90.00
#
_symmetry.space_group_name_H-M   'P 1'
#
loop_
_entity.id
_entity.type
_entity.pdbx_description
1 polymer ?
#
loop_
_entity_poly.entity_id
_entity_poly.type
_entity_poly.pdbx_seq_one_letter_code
_entity_poly.pdbx_strand_id
1 'polypeptide(L)'
;MKIIRTKDYADMSRKAANIISAQVIMKPNCVLGLATGGTPVGTYEKLVERYNEGDLDFSEVTSVNLDEYRGLPKDHPESYWSFMHRNLFDHVNIDPAHINLPDGTNMDAEAECKRYDEVIRSVGGVDLQLLGIGHDGHIGFNEPHDAFDLGTHCVDLAQETIEANKRFFDGN
;
A
#
# COMPACT_ATOMS: atom_id res chain seq x y z
N MET A 1 16.59 -13.39 -7.72
CA MET A 1 16.34 -12.11 -7.03
C MET A 1 17.22 -11.03 -7.66
N LYS A 2 16.67 -9.85 -7.94
CA LYS A 2 17.42 -8.69 -8.47
C LYS A 2 17.64 -7.70 -7.33
N ILE A 3 18.88 -7.30 -7.07
CA ILE A 3 19.23 -6.31 -6.05
C ILE A 3 19.64 -5.02 -6.79
N ILE A 4 19.00 -3.90 -6.45
CA ILE A 4 19.29 -2.58 -7.00
C ILE A 4 19.81 -1.70 -5.87
N ARG A 5 21.09 -1.35 -5.93
CA ARG A 5 21.68 -0.40 -5.00
C ARG A 5 21.40 1.03 -5.45
N THR A 6 21.08 1.88 -4.51
CA THR A 6 20.73 3.28 -4.75
C THR A 6 21.66 4.20 -3.96
N LYS A 7 21.82 5.43 -4.42
CA LYS A 7 22.69 6.43 -3.78
C LYS A 7 22.06 7.00 -2.52
N ASP A 8 20.76 7.25 -2.59
CA ASP A 8 19.97 7.94 -1.58
C ASP A 8 18.49 7.61 -1.75
N TYR A 9 17.66 8.21 -0.91
CA TYR A 9 16.22 8.07 -0.92
C TYR A 9 15.58 8.50 -2.25
N ALA A 10 16.03 9.61 -2.83
CA ALA A 10 15.49 10.11 -4.09
C ALA A 10 15.79 9.15 -5.26
N ASP A 11 17.00 8.60 -5.31
CA ASP A 11 17.39 7.59 -6.30
C ASP A 11 16.61 6.28 -6.13
N MET A 12 16.39 5.85 -4.88
CA MET A 12 15.55 4.69 -4.55
C MET A 12 14.11 4.91 -5.04
N SER A 13 13.51 6.03 -4.69
CA SER A 13 12.13 6.39 -5.06
C SER A 13 11.95 6.42 -6.58
N ARG A 14 12.89 7.04 -7.29
CA ARG A 14 12.90 7.10 -8.75
C ARG A 14 12.99 5.71 -9.38
N LYS A 15 13.88 4.84 -8.89
CA LYS A 15 14.05 3.48 -9.42
C LYS A 15 12.86 2.59 -9.13
N ALA A 16 12.26 2.70 -7.96
CA ALA A 16 11.02 2.01 -7.62
C ALA A 16 9.87 2.47 -8.54
N ALA A 17 9.73 3.79 -8.75
CA ALA A 17 8.76 4.34 -9.67
C ALA A 17 8.98 3.88 -11.13
N ASN A 18 10.22 3.65 -11.57
CA ASN A 18 10.50 3.08 -12.90
C ASN A 18 9.90 1.70 -13.07
N ILE A 19 10.01 0.85 -12.06
CA ILE A 19 9.49 -0.53 -12.09
C ILE A 19 7.96 -0.50 -12.14
N ILE A 20 7.33 0.31 -11.29
CA ILE A 20 5.86 0.44 -11.28
C ILE A 20 5.36 1.04 -12.59
N SER A 21 6.03 2.07 -13.11
CA SER A 21 5.69 2.69 -14.40
C SER A 21 5.75 1.68 -15.55
N ALA A 22 6.80 0.86 -15.59
CA ALA A 22 6.93 -0.19 -16.59
C ALA A 22 5.76 -1.19 -16.51
N GLN A 23 5.34 -1.58 -15.29
CA GLN A 23 4.19 -2.46 -15.10
C GLN A 23 2.91 -1.84 -15.66
N VAL A 24 2.63 -0.59 -15.36
CA VAL A 24 1.43 0.13 -15.84
C VAL A 24 1.46 0.29 -17.36
N ILE A 25 2.61 0.66 -17.94
CA ILE A 25 2.75 0.83 -19.40
C ILE A 25 2.56 -0.48 -20.12
N MET A 26 3.17 -1.56 -19.63
CA MET A 26 3.12 -2.87 -20.28
C MET A 26 1.78 -3.59 -20.10
N LYS A 27 1.06 -3.30 -19.03
CA LYS A 27 -0.26 -3.85 -18.73
C LYS A 27 -1.14 -2.76 -18.13
N PRO A 28 -1.83 -1.94 -18.94
CA PRO A 28 -2.63 -0.81 -18.46
C PRO A 28 -3.71 -1.18 -17.42
N ASN A 29 -4.30 -2.38 -17.52
CA ASN A 29 -5.27 -2.92 -16.57
C ASN A 29 -4.63 -3.76 -15.47
N CYS A 30 -3.39 -3.46 -15.08
CA CYS A 30 -2.70 -4.21 -14.03
C CYS A 30 -3.33 -3.98 -12.65
N VAL A 31 -3.09 -4.94 -11.77
CA VAL A 31 -3.42 -4.85 -10.35
C VAL A 31 -2.14 -4.52 -9.57
N LEU A 32 -2.10 -3.35 -8.97
CA LEU A 32 -0.98 -2.90 -8.15
C LEU A 32 -1.27 -3.13 -6.67
N GLY A 33 -0.41 -3.87 -6.02
CA GLY A 33 -0.34 -3.95 -4.57
C GLY A 33 0.45 -2.76 -4.02
N LEU A 34 -0.14 -1.96 -3.14
CA LEU A 34 0.43 -0.73 -2.62
C LEU A 34 0.65 -0.81 -1.11
N ALA A 35 1.61 -0.04 -0.64
CA ALA A 35 1.99 0.05 0.76
C ALA A 35 1.96 1.50 1.24
N THR A 36 1.91 1.69 2.56
CA THR A 36 1.91 2.99 3.22
C THR A 36 3.20 3.23 4.00
N GLY A 37 3.25 4.30 4.76
CA GLY A 37 4.41 4.71 5.51
C GLY A 37 5.27 5.75 4.79
N GLY A 38 6.34 6.23 5.45
CA GLY A 38 7.16 7.31 4.90
C GLY A 38 8.01 6.90 3.70
N THR A 39 8.41 5.64 3.61
CA THR A 39 9.33 5.16 2.57
C THR A 39 8.76 5.23 1.15
N PRO A 40 7.51 4.82 0.85
CA PRO A 40 6.97 4.85 -0.50
C PRO A 40 6.53 6.25 -0.98
N VAL A 41 6.47 7.27 -0.12
CA VAL A 41 5.99 8.61 -0.48
C VAL A 41 6.74 9.17 -1.69
N GLY A 42 8.05 9.14 -1.70
CA GLY A 42 8.85 9.63 -2.83
C GLY A 42 8.63 8.83 -4.11
N THR A 43 8.29 7.54 -4.01
CA THR A 43 7.89 6.72 -5.16
C THR A 43 6.56 7.21 -5.72
N TYR A 44 5.57 7.48 -4.88
CA TYR A 44 4.27 8.01 -5.30
C TYR A 44 4.39 9.40 -5.92
N GLU A 45 5.22 10.28 -5.34
CA GLU A 45 5.52 11.59 -5.93
C GLU A 45 6.05 11.45 -7.37
N LYS A 46 6.97 10.51 -7.60
CA LYS A 46 7.50 10.25 -8.95
C LYS A 46 6.46 9.68 -9.91
N LEU A 47 5.54 8.85 -9.44
CA LEU A 47 4.43 8.37 -10.27
C LEU A 47 3.47 9.51 -10.65
N VAL A 48 3.16 10.41 -9.72
CA VAL A 48 2.35 11.60 -9.96
C VAL A 48 3.03 12.55 -10.98
N GLU A 49 4.34 12.78 -10.84
CA GLU A 49 5.11 13.56 -11.81
C GLU A 49 4.94 12.99 -13.23
N ARG A 50 5.12 11.69 -13.40
CA ARG A 50 4.99 11.02 -14.71
C ARG A 50 3.58 11.03 -15.27
N TYR A 51 2.59 10.90 -14.40
CA TYR A 51 1.20 11.09 -14.81
C TYR A 51 0.95 12.51 -15.33
N ASN A 52 1.45 13.54 -14.64
CA ASN A 52 1.32 14.93 -15.04
C ASN A 52 2.07 15.25 -16.34
N GLU A 53 3.17 14.55 -16.62
CA GLU A 53 3.93 14.64 -17.87
C GLU A 53 3.26 13.90 -19.04
N GLY A 54 2.22 13.12 -18.77
CA GLY A 54 1.49 12.33 -19.77
C GLY A 54 2.09 10.95 -20.06
N ASP A 55 3.06 10.50 -19.27
CA ASP A 55 3.73 9.22 -19.47
C ASP A 55 2.98 8.03 -18.86
N LEU A 56 2.10 8.28 -17.89
CA LEU A 56 1.32 7.25 -17.20
C LEU A 56 -0.17 7.54 -17.27
N ASP A 57 -0.94 6.46 -17.43
CA ASP A 57 -2.40 6.45 -17.36
C ASP A 57 -2.84 5.40 -16.34
N PHE A 58 -3.56 5.83 -15.30
CA PHE A 58 -4.06 4.96 -14.24
C PHE A 58 -5.55 4.61 -14.40
N SER A 59 -6.20 5.02 -15.49
CA SER A 59 -7.65 4.87 -15.66
C SER A 59 -8.15 3.42 -15.62
N GLU A 60 -7.32 2.47 -16.04
CA GLU A 60 -7.65 1.04 -16.01
C GLU A 60 -6.95 0.27 -14.86
N VAL A 61 -6.08 0.94 -14.10
CA VAL A 61 -5.36 0.32 -12.99
C VAL A 61 -6.31 0.01 -11.84
N THR A 62 -6.16 -1.17 -11.26
CA THR A 62 -6.77 -1.53 -9.97
C THR A 62 -5.71 -1.51 -8.88
N SER A 63 -6.02 -0.91 -7.74
CA SER A 63 -5.14 -0.92 -6.56
C SER A 63 -5.68 -1.81 -5.46
N VAL A 64 -4.75 -2.49 -4.75
CA VAL A 64 -5.02 -3.30 -3.57
C VAL A 64 -3.98 -2.93 -2.53
N ASN A 65 -4.38 -2.31 -1.43
CA ASN A 65 -3.45 -2.02 -0.34
C ASN A 65 -3.22 -3.23 0.55
N LEU A 66 -2.02 -3.30 1.13
CA LEU A 66 -1.57 -4.42 1.94
C LEU A 66 -2.33 -4.52 3.26
N ASP A 67 -2.62 -3.38 3.90
CA ASP A 67 -3.15 -3.32 5.25
C ASP A 67 -3.95 -2.04 5.51
N GLU A 68 -4.62 -2.00 6.65
CA GLU A 68 -5.32 -0.83 7.21
C GLU A 68 -5.41 -0.98 8.73
N TYR A 69 -5.48 0.15 9.43
CA TYR A 69 -5.77 0.18 10.86
C TYR A 69 -7.23 -0.20 11.15
N ARG A 70 -7.41 -1.10 12.10
CA ARG A 70 -8.74 -1.41 12.63
C ARG A 70 -9.19 -0.36 13.63
N GLY A 71 -10.45 0.06 13.53
CA GLY A 71 -11.06 1.03 14.42
C GLY A 71 -10.98 2.48 13.95
N LEU A 72 -10.31 2.76 12.82
CA LEU A 72 -10.28 4.10 12.25
C LEU A 72 -11.31 4.23 11.12
N PRO A 73 -12.11 5.31 11.10
CA PRO A 73 -12.93 5.64 9.94
C PRO A 73 -12.04 6.06 8.76
N LYS A 74 -12.54 5.85 7.53
CA LYS A 74 -11.78 6.13 6.30
C LYS A 74 -11.29 7.58 6.20
N ASP A 75 -12.10 8.53 6.68
CA ASP A 75 -11.80 9.96 6.67
C ASP A 75 -10.89 10.42 7.81
N HIS A 76 -10.49 9.52 8.69
CA HIS A 76 -9.49 9.84 9.71
C HIS A 76 -8.15 10.19 9.02
N PRO A 77 -7.48 11.29 9.40
CA PRO A 77 -6.23 11.72 8.75
C PRO A 77 -5.13 10.64 8.70
N GLU A 78 -5.10 9.77 9.71
CA GLU A 78 -4.09 8.71 9.84
C GLU A 78 -4.54 7.34 9.31
N SER A 79 -5.76 7.23 8.75
CA SER A 79 -6.14 6.01 8.02
C SER A 79 -5.26 5.83 6.78
N TYR A 80 -5.01 4.60 6.40
CA TYR A 80 -4.27 4.33 5.16
C TYR A 80 -5.06 4.69 3.91
N TRP A 81 -6.40 4.68 4.00
CA TRP A 81 -7.24 5.28 2.97
C TRP A 81 -6.89 6.75 2.74
N SER A 82 -6.90 7.58 3.79
CA SER A 82 -6.54 9.00 3.69
C SER A 82 -5.09 9.20 3.25
N PHE A 83 -4.17 8.37 3.73
CA PHE A 83 -2.77 8.39 3.31
C PHE A 83 -2.63 8.18 1.79
N MET A 84 -3.29 7.16 1.24
CA MET A 84 -3.19 6.84 -0.18
C MET A 84 -3.83 7.90 -1.07
N HIS A 85 -4.96 8.46 -0.65
CA HIS A 85 -5.59 9.58 -1.34
C HIS A 85 -4.68 10.80 -1.37
N ARG A 86 -4.15 11.19 -0.23
CA ARG A 86 -3.25 12.35 -0.08
C ARG A 86 -1.95 12.22 -0.90
N ASN A 87 -1.41 11.02 -1.01
CA ASN A 87 -0.10 10.80 -1.63
C ASN A 87 -0.14 10.32 -3.09
N LEU A 88 -1.24 9.72 -3.54
CA LEU A 88 -1.34 9.17 -4.89
C LEU A 88 -2.72 9.36 -5.52
N PHE A 89 -3.79 8.81 -4.95
CA PHE A 89 -5.05 8.63 -5.67
C PHE A 89 -5.71 9.93 -6.10
N ASP A 90 -5.65 10.99 -5.29
CA ASP A 90 -6.24 12.29 -5.63
C ASP A 90 -5.43 13.06 -6.69
N HIS A 91 -4.26 12.57 -7.07
CA HIS A 91 -3.33 13.22 -7.99
C HIS A 91 -3.24 12.53 -9.36
N VAL A 92 -3.92 11.41 -9.54
CA VAL A 92 -3.92 10.63 -10.78
C VAL A 92 -5.35 10.26 -11.19
N ASN A 93 -5.53 9.71 -12.40
CA ASN A 93 -6.84 9.38 -12.95
C ASN A 93 -7.33 7.96 -12.65
N ILE A 94 -6.91 7.36 -11.53
CA ILE A 94 -7.44 6.06 -11.13
C ILE A 94 -8.95 6.15 -10.86
N ASP A 95 -9.71 5.15 -11.34
CA ASP A 95 -11.14 5.08 -11.05
C ASP A 95 -11.35 4.76 -9.56
N PRO A 96 -12.10 5.57 -8.80
CA PRO A 96 -12.41 5.28 -7.40
C PRO A 96 -13.02 3.88 -7.17
N ALA A 97 -13.74 3.33 -8.14
CA ALA A 97 -14.29 1.99 -8.09
C ALA A 97 -13.21 0.88 -8.15
N HIS A 98 -12.02 1.21 -8.60
CA HIS A 98 -10.88 0.30 -8.69
C HIS A 98 -9.90 0.41 -7.50
N ILE A 99 -10.21 1.23 -6.50
CA ILE A 99 -9.39 1.41 -5.29
C ILE A 99 -9.88 0.45 -4.20
N ASN A 100 -9.01 -0.40 -3.70
CA ASN A 100 -9.35 -1.39 -2.68
C ASN A 100 -8.40 -1.30 -1.48
N LEU A 101 -8.99 -1.15 -0.30
CA LEU A 101 -8.33 -1.26 1.00
C LEU A 101 -9.20 -2.12 1.94
N PRO A 102 -8.61 -2.72 2.97
CA PRO A 102 -9.40 -3.31 4.05
C PRO A 102 -10.29 -2.25 4.71
N ASP A 103 -11.46 -2.66 5.18
CA ASP A 103 -12.37 -1.78 5.93
C ASP A 103 -12.09 -1.88 7.43
N GLY A 104 -11.30 -0.94 7.95
CA GLY A 104 -10.97 -0.88 9.39
C GLY A 104 -12.17 -0.62 10.30
N THR A 105 -13.32 -0.23 9.77
CA THR A 105 -14.54 0.03 10.56
C THR A 105 -15.42 -1.20 10.74
N ASN A 106 -15.17 -2.26 9.98
CA ASN A 106 -15.89 -3.52 10.16
C ASN A 106 -15.44 -4.21 11.44
N MET A 107 -16.34 -4.29 12.42
CA MET A 107 -16.05 -4.88 13.73
C MET A 107 -15.94 -6.41 13.70
N ASP A 108 -16.50 -7.07 12.66
CA ASP A 108 -16.29 -8.49 12.41
C ASP A 108 -15.02 -8.67 11.57
N ALA A 109 -13.88 -8.84 12.27
CA ALA A 109 -12.57 -8.97 11.65
C ALA A 109 -12.48 -10.20 10.71
N GLU A 110 -13.12 -11.31 11.08
CA GLU A 110 -13.10 -12.53 10.27
C GLU A 110 -13.86 -12.35 8.96
N ALA A 111 -15.05 -11.73 9.02
CA ALA A 111 -15.83 -11.40 7.84
C ALA A 111 -15.09 -10.43 6.93
N GLU A 112 -14.41 -9.41 7.48
CA GLU A 112 -13.63 -8.46 6.69
C GLU A 112 -12.42 -9.11 6.02
N CYS A 113 -11.69 -9.95 6.73
CA CYS A 113 -10.56 -10.69 6.15
C CYS A 113 -11.01 -11.56 4.97
N LYS A 114 -12.11 -12.29 5.12
CA LYS A 114 -12.70 -13.09 4.04
C LYS A 114 -13.14 -12.23 2.85
N ARG A 115 -13.80 -11.09 3.13
CA ARG A 115 -14.23 -10.14 2.09
C ARG A 115 -13.01 -9.64 1.30
N TYR A 116 -11.94 -9.26 1.99
CA TYR A 116 -10.76 -8.70 1.34
C TYR A 116 -10.00 -9.74 0.52
N ASP A 117 -9.87 -10.97 1.01
CA ASP A 117 -9.32 -12.09 0.24
C ASP A 117 -10.16 -12.36 -1.03
N GLU A 118 -11.48 -12.22 -0.94
CA GLU A 118 -12.37 -12.36 -2.10
C GLU A 118 -12.19 -11.22 -3.10
N VAL A 119 -12.02 -9.98 -2.62
CA VAL A 119 -11.69 -8.83 -3.48
C VAL A 119 -10.40 -9.10 -4.26
N ILE A 120 -9.33 -9.55 -3.59
CA ILE A 120 -8.04 -9.87 -4.23
C ILE A 120 -8.22 -10.98 -5.28
N ARG A 121 -9.00 -12.01 -4.97
CA ARG A 121 -9.32 -13.09 -5.93
C ARG A 121 -10.12 -12.57 -7.12
N SER A 122 -11.13 -11.74 -6.88
CA SER A 122 -12.03 -11.23 -7.91
C SER A 122 -11.33 -10.35 -8.95
N VAL A 123 -10.28 -9.64 -8.56
CA VAL A 123 -9.46 -8.83 -9.46
C VAL A 123 -8.34 -9.63 -10.16
N GLY A 124 -8.27 -10.94 -9.91
CA GLY A 124 -7.30 -11.84 -10.55
C GLY A 124 -5.94 -11.92 -9.85
N GLY A 125 -5.83 -11.42 -8.63
CA GLY A 125 -4.58 -11.34 -7.88
C GLY A 125 -3.77 -10.10 -8.24
N VAL A 126 -2.58 -9.98 -7.65
CA VAL A 126 -1.70 -8.80 -7.77
C VAL A 126 -0.62 -9.05 -8.81
N ASP A 127 -0.46 -8.14 -9.78
CA ASP A 127 0.58 -8.22 -10.79
C ASP A 127 1.94 -7.75 -10.26
N LEU A 128 1.95 -6.69 -9.47
CA LEU A 128 3.16 -6.14 -8.84
C LEU A 128 2.81 -5.61 -7.45
N GLN A 129 3.51 -6.09 -6.42
CA GLN A 129 3.35 -5.65 -5.04
C GLN A 129 4.52 -4.78 -4.61
N LEU A 130 4.24 -3.54 -4.18
CA LEU A 130 5.18 -2.70 -3.46
C LEU A 130 5.17 -3.09 -1.98
N LEU A 131 6.34 -3.35 -1.42
CA LEU A 131 6.51 -3.71 -0.01
C LEU A 131 7.63 -2.88 0.63
N GLY A 132 7.42 -2.49 1.88
CA GLY A 132 8.50 -2.08 2.77
C GLY A 132 9.04 -3.26 3.57
N ILE A 133 10.19 -3.08 4.18
CA ILE A 133 10.76 -4.02 5.16
C ILE A 133 11.10 -3.26 6.44
N GLY A 134 10.62 -3.75 7.57
CA GLY A 134 10.91 -3.18 8.88
C GLY A 134 12.33 -3.47 9.38
N HIS A 135 12.72 -2.86 10.50
CA HIS A 135 14.05 -3.03 11.07
C HIS A 135 14.35 -4.46 11.52
N ASP A 136 13.33 -5.19 11.92
CA ASP A 136 13.37 -6.61 12.33
C ASP A 136 13.05 -7.58 11.18
N GLY A 137 12.84 -7.04 9.98
CA GLY A 137 12.52 -7.82 8.77
C GLY A 137 11.04 -8.05 8.53
N HIS A 138 10.13 -7.44 9.31
CA HIS A 138 8.69 -7.58 9.07
C HIS A 138 8.25 -6.93 7.76
N ILE A 139 7.20 -7.46 7.17
CA ILE A 139 6.50 -6.92 5.99
C ILE A 139 5.04 -6.68 6.39
N GLY A 140 4.52 -5.48 6.08
CA GLY A 140 3.22 -5.05 6.58
C GLY A 140 3.23 -4.97 8.10
N PHE A 141 2.21 -5.51 8.75
CA PHE A 141 2.14 -5.68 10.20
C PHE A 141 2.46 -7.11 10.66
N ASN A 142 3.11 -7.93 9.80
CA ASN A 142 3.51 -9.29 10.16
C ASN A 142 4.84 -9.27 10.92
N GLU A 143 4.72 -9.18 12.23
CA GLU A 143 5.87 -9.22 13.14
C GLU A 143 6.53 -10.61 13.13
N PRO A 144 7.81 -10.74 13.55
CA PRO A 144 8.48 -12.03 13.66
C PRO A 144 7.68 -13.03 14.49
N HIS A 145 7.37 -14.18 13.93
CA HIS A 145 6.58 -15.24 14.56
C HIS A 145 6.98 -16.61 14.01
N ASP A 146 6.67 -17.66 14.76
CA ASP A 146 6.98 -19.06 14.38
C ASP A 146 6.19 -19.56 13.16
N ALA A 147 5.04 -18.95 12.88
CA ALA A 147 4.18 -19.27 11.75
C ALA A 147 3.56 -18.00 11.15
N PHE A 148 3.19 -18.07 9.87
CA PHE A 148 2.51 -16.98 9.17
C PHE A 148 1.15 -17.45 8.66
N ASP A 149 0.15 -16.60 8.78
CA ASP A 149 -1.14 -16.81 8.15
C ASP A 149 -1.03 -16.66 6.62
N LEU A 150 -1.82 -17.45 5.89
CA LEU A 150 -1.78 -17.46 4.43
C LEU A 150 -2.71 -16.45 3.77
N GLY A 151 -3.67 -15.93 4.50
CA GLY A 151 -4.67 -14.97 4.02
C GLY A 151 -4.63 -13.66 4.78
N THR A 152 -5.55 -12.78 4.44
CA THR A 152 -5.80 -11.57 5.22
C THR A 152 -6.19 -11.94 6.63
N HIS A 153 -5.56 -11.31 7.61
CA HIS A 153 -5.78 -11.58 9.02
C HIS A 153 -5.63 -10.31 9.86
N CYS A 154 -6.22 -10.34 11.04
CA CYS A 154 -6.09 -9.26 12.02
C CYS A 154 -4.92 -9.58 12.95
N VAL A 155 -4.07 -8.59 13.20
CA VAL A 155 -2.92 -8.71 14.11
C VAL A 155 -2.99 -7.66 15.21
N ASP A 156 -2.49 -8.02 16.38
CA ASP A 156 -2.19 -7.05 17.43
C ASP A 156 -0.77 -6.49 17.16
N LEU A 157 -0.65 -5.17 17.18
CA LEU A 157 0.64 -4.53 16.94
C LEU A 157 1.59 -4.77 18.12
N ALA A 158 2.85 -5.07 17.82
CA ALA A 158 3.90 -5.10 18.83
C ALA A 158 4.08 -3.71 19.46
N GLN A 159 4.48 -3.68 20.74
CA GLN A 159 4.66 -2.42 21.48
C GLN A 159 5.65 -1.49 20.77
N GLU A 160 6.71 -2.03 20.18
CA GLU A 160 7.70 -1.27 19.43
C GLU A 160 7.09 -0.61 18.18
N THR A 161 6.18 -1.33 17.48
CA THR A 161 5.47 -0.81 16.32
C THR A 161 4.49 0.30 16.74
N ILE A 162 3.78 0.13 17.86
CA ILE A 162 2.91 1.15 18.44
C ILE A 162 3.72 2.43 18.75
N GLU A 163 4.86 2.29 19.44
CA GLU A 163 5.73 3.41 19.79
C GLU A 163 6.28 4.11 18.53
N ALA A 164 6.71 3.35 17.53
CA ALA A 164 7.20 3.90 16.28
C ALA A 164 6.13 4.69 15.50
N ASN A 165 4.86 4.26 15.61
CA ASN A 165 3.74 4.86 14.90
C ASN A 165 3.07 6.01 15.69
N LYS A 166 3.33 6.17 16.98
CA LYS A 166 2.81 7.30 17.80
C LYS A 166 3.05 8.66 17.17
N ARG A 167 4.14 8.83 16.46
CA ARG A 167 4.46 10.07 15.74
C ARG A 167 3.40 10.50 14.72
N PHE A 168 2.58 9.57 14.24
CA PHE A 168 1.48 9.84 13.30
C PHE A 168 0.17 10.17 14.03
N PHE A 169 0.06 9.87 15.33
CA PHE A 169 -1.15 10.02 16.13
C PHE A 169 -1.01 11.07 17.25
N ASP A 170 -0.12 12.07 17.07
CA ASP A 170 0.14 13.13 18.06
C ASP A 170 0.40 12.59 19.49
N GLY A 171 0.96 11.37 19.59
CA GLY A 171 1.30 10.74 20.86
C GLY A 171 0.17 9.96 21.54
N ASN A 172 -0.97 9.76 20.90
CA ASN A 172 -2.08 8.94 21.40
C ASN A 172 -2.02 7.49 20.91
#